data_20339ec3a64556ddd0737166a01ac92c
#
_entry.id   20339ec3a64556ddd0737166a01ac92c
#
_cell.length_a   1.000
_cell.length_b   1.000
_cell.length_c   1.000
_cell.angle_alpha   90.00
_cell.angle_beta   90.00
_cell.angle_gamma   90.00
#
_symmetry.space_group_name_H-M   'P 1'
#
loop_
_entity.id
_entity.type
_entity.pdbx_description
1 polymer ?
#
loop_
_entity_poly.entity_id
_entity_poly.type
_entity_poly.pdbx_seq_one_letter_code
_entity_poly.pdbx_strand_id
1 'polypeptide(L)'
;MKKINVSCSGAALVDLDELNPTQGNLKDLTKENYTKLKKQILKNGFSFPFHIWKDGKMMRCIDGHQRIRTLKAMRDEGYYIPKLPVDYIDAKDEKHAKELILANISEYGNMTQQGLYEFIETAEIDFKDLVDDYRLPEIDTDSFIDEFYKELEDEDKEEQEDTVPEAPKVPVVQLGDLIELGEHRLVCGDSTDKQTVDYLMNGQKADMVFTDPPYGMNLDTDYSKMNKKGIGNKYEKIIGDDEKYKPSFILNYFSYCEEIFLWGFDYYMDMLPIGTPIVWDKTREDGINTDWSREYGSEFELCWSKKNKHRKICRILPAIGYFARGDEKRVHPTQKPVKLPEWFFDKWGKDKTNIVDLFGGSGSTLIACEKTKRKCYMMELDPIYCDVIVKRYCDYVKNDKIKINGKSVSWNDLSKNEE
;
A
#
# COMPACT_ATOMS: atom_id res chain seq x y z
N MET A 1 23.89 40.01 18.79
CA MET A 1 22.46 40.09 18.38
C MET A 1 22.16 38.90 17.48
N LYS A 2 21.20 38.06 17.84
CA LYS A 2 20.81 36.92 17.01
C LYS A 2 20.03 37.46 15.80
N LYS A 3 20.41 37.06 14.59
CA LYS A 3 19.79 37.52 13.34
C LYS A 3 18.95 36.40 12.75
N ILE A 4 17.72 36.69 12.29
CA ILE A 4 16.95 35.74 11.48
C ILE A 4 17.52 35.65 10.06
N ASN A 5 17.42 34.49 9.46
CA ASN A 5 17.72 34.31 8.04
C ASN A 5 16.50 34.66 7.19
N VAL A 6 16.70 35.24 6.00
CA VAL A 6 15.66 35.46 4.99
C VAL A 6 16.01 34.54 3.82
N SER A 7 15.16 33.55 3.59
CA SER A 7 15.36 32.48 2.60
C SER A 7 14.43 32.57 1.37
N CYS A 8 13.74 33.72 1.20
CA CYS A 8 12.92 33.98 0.02
C CYS A 8 13.23 35.36 -0.57
N SER A 9 12.77 35.63 -1.79
CA SER A 9 12.83 36.92 -2.48
C SER A 9 11.43 37.39 -2.79
N GLY A 10 11.27 38.70 -3.05
CA GLY A 10 10.02 39.34 -3.44
C GLY A 10 10.29 40.55 -4.32
N ALA A 11 9.24 41.27 -4.70
CA ALA A 11 9.31 42.43 -5.55
C ALA A 11 10.06 43.63 -4.91
N ALA A 12 10.06 43.69 -3.58
CA ALA A 12 10.78 44.72 -2.82
C ALA A 12 11.16 44.24 -1.43
N LEU A 13 12.03 44.98 -0.75
CA LEU A 13 12.41 44.79 0.65
C LEU A 13 11.97 45.95 1.50
N VAL A 14 11.19 45.70 2.55
CA VAL A 14 10.63 46.70 3.44
C VAL A 14 11.02 46.45 4.90
N ASP A 15 11.02 47.52 5.70
CA ASP A 15 11.17 47.37 7.16
C ASP A 15 9.87 46.88 7.79
N LEU A 16 9.99 46.08 8.87
CA LEU A 16 8.83 45.50 9.56
C LEU A 16 7.82 46.56 10.01
N ASP A 17 8.29 47.76 10.36
CA ASP A 17 7.42 48.86 10.85
C ASP A 17 6.67 49.57 9.74
N GLU A 18 7.05 49.39 8.48
CA GLU A 18 6.31 49.92 7.32
C GLU A 18 5.06 49.08 7.01
N LEU A 19 4.99 47.85 7.52
CA LEU A 19 3.87 46.95 7.28
C LEU A 19 2.68 47.25 8.20
N ASN A 20 1.54 47.60 7.63
CA ASN A 20 0.33 47.90 8.36
C ASN A 20 -0.64 46.70 8.32
N PRO A 21 -0.86 46.01 9.46
CA PRO A 21 -1.86 44.94 9.52
C PRO A 21 -3.27 45.46 9.29
N THR A 22 -4.07 44.80 8.45
CA THR A 22 -5.46 45.19 8.12
C THR A 22 -6.49 44.16 8.56
N GLN A 23 -6.05 43.00 9.04
CA GLN A 23 -6.92 41.87 9.41
C GLN A 23 -7.68 42.08 10.73
N GLY A 24 -7.22 43.01 11.59
CA GLY A 24 -7.79 43.20 12.95
C GLY A 24 -7.66 41.90 13.78
N ASN A 25 -8.75 41.49 14.42
CA ASN A 25 -8.80 40.26 15.25
C ASN A 25 -9.40 39.07 14.52
N LEU A 26 -9.39 39.04 13.19
CA LEU A 26 -9.99 37.95 12.42
C LEU A 26 -9.33 36.59 12.73
N LYS A 27 -8.02 36.55 12.98
CA LYS A 27 -7.31 35.36 13.46
C LYS A 27 -6.50 35.73 14.70
N ASP A 28 -6.55 34.89 15.73
CA ASP A 28 -5.73 35.06 16.94
C ASP A 28 -4.39 34.32 16.82
N LEU A 29 -3.37 34.78 17.56
CA LEU A 29 -2.06 34.16 17.68
C LEU A 29 -1.90 33.62 19.10
N THR A 30 -2.23 32.35 19.31
CA THR A 30 -2.04 31.69 20.60
C THR A 30 -0.55 31.60 20.93
N LYS A 31 -0.23 31.38 22.21
CA LYS A 31 1.16 31.19 22.66
C LYS A 31 1.80 29.98 21.96
N GLU A 32 1.04 28.91 21.77
CA GLU A 32 1.49 27.71 21.06
C GLU A 32 1.83 28.02 19.61
N ASN A 33 0.90 28.64 18.88
CA ASN A 33 1.10 29.02 17.47
C ASN A 33 2.26 29.99 17.30
N TYR A 34 2.45 30.91 18.25
CA TYR A 34 3.64 31.77 18.29
C TYR A 34 4.92 30.95 18.38
N THR A 35 4.95 29.97 19.29
CA THR A 35 6.13 29.11 19.51
C THR A 35 6.47 28.31 18.26
N LYS A 36 5.46 27.67 17.64
CA LYS A 36 5.63 26.92 16.39
C LYS A 36 6.11 27.82 15.25
N LEU A 37 5.47 28.96 15.03
CA LEU A 37 5.83 29.88 13.94
C LEU A 37 7.23 30.47 14.14
N LYS A 38 7.62 30.80 15.37
CA LYS A 38 8.98 31.23 15.73
C LYS A 38 10.01 30.14 15.42
N LYS A 39 9.72 28.89 15.82
CA LYS A 39 10.57 27.73 15.51
C LYS A 39 10.80 27.58 14.01
N GLN A 40 9.71 27.72 13.22
CA GLN A 40 9.75 27.67 11.75
C GLN A 40 10.65 28.76 11.16
N ILE A 41 10.49 30.00 11.60
CA ILE A 41 11.30 31.12 11.12
C ILE A 41 12.79 30.92 11.46
N LEU A 42 13.10 30.34 12.63
CA LEU A 42 14.46 30.07 13.03
C LEU A 42 15.09 28.88 12.30
N LYS A 43 14.29 27.84 11.99
CA LYS A 43 14.72 26.60 11.27
C LYS A 43 14.91 26.88 9.78
N ASN A 44 13.90 27.45 9.14
CA ASN A 44 13.82 27.56 7.67
C ASN A 44 14.14 28.97 7.16
N GLY A 45 14.30 29.94 8.03
CA GLY A 45 14.33 31.35 7.68
C GLY A 45 12.94 31.91 7.39
N PHE A 46 12.88 33.19 7.08
CA PHE A 46 11.65 33.83 6.58
C PHE A 46 11.47 33.45 5.11
N SER A 47 10.57 32.48 4.84
CA SER A 47 10.53 31.71 3.60
C SER A 47 9.49 32.17 2.59
N PHE A 48 8.53 33.00 2.99
CA PHE A 48 7.44 33.49 2.12
C PHE A 48 7.31 35.00 2.22
N PRO A 49 7.28 35.76 1.08
CA PRO A 49 7.12 37.19 1.10
C PRO A 49 5.77 37.59 1.72
N PHE A 50 5.65 38.84 2.18
CA PHE A 50 4.37 39.39 2.54
C PHE A 50 3.63 39.88 1.29
N HIS A 51 2.34 39.60 1.22
CA HIS A 51 1.49 40.18 0.20
C HIS A 51 0.89 41.51 0.74
N ILE A 52 1.20 42.60 0.07
CA ILE A 52 0.80 43.93 0.50
C ILE A 52 0.06 44.68 -0.59
N TRP A 53 -0.88 45.51 -0.19
CA TRP A 53 -1.56 46.48 -1.02
C TRP A 53 -1.08 47.89 -0.69
N LYS A 54 -0.71 48.64 -1.71
CA LYS A 54 -0.35 50.07 -1.58
C LYS A 54 -1.60 50.93 -1.59
N ASP A 55 -2.01 51.41 -0.41
CA ASP A 55 -3.09 52.40 -0.25
C ASP A 55 -2.46 53.78 -0.04
N GLY A 56 -2.23 54.46 -1.13
CA GLY A 56 -1.47 55.71 -1.12
C GLY A 56 -0.04 55.53 -0.63
N LYS A 57 0.30 56.07 0.54
CA LYS A 57 1.62 55.92 1.19
C LYS A 57 1.67 54.73 2.15
N MET A 58 0.51 54.11 2.45
CA MET A 58 0.44 53.01 3.42
C MET A 58 0.65 51.67 2.74
N MET A 59 1.46 50.79 3.35
CA MET A 59 1.66 49.40 2.94
C MET A 59 0.74 48.52 3.78
N ARG A 60 -0.46 48.24 3.28
CA ARG A 60 -1.46 47.43 3.96
C ARG A 60 -1.21 45.95 3.71
N CYS A 61 -1.06 45.16 4.77
CA CYS A 61 -0.81 43.72 4.69
C CYS A 61 -2.11 42.99 4.30
N ILE A 62 -2.07 42.22 3.23
CA ILE A 62 -3.15 41.32 2.80
C ILE A 62 -2.95 39.95 3.39
N ASP A 63 -1.70 39.42 3.38
CA ASP A 63 -1.34 38.13 4.02
C ASP A 63 -0.07 38.27 4.85
N GLY A 64 -0.01 37.49 5.92
CA GLY A 64 1.15 37.39 6.82
C GLY A 64 0.98 38.09 8.17
N HIS A 65 -0.23 38.44 8.56
CA HIS A 65 -0.52 39.14 9.82
C HIS A 65 0.07 38.46 11.07
N GLN A 66 -0.02 37.12 11.14
CA GLN A 66 0.56 36.36 12.27
C GLN A 66 2.09 36.38 12.22
N ARG A 67 2.68 36.38 11.02
CA ARG A 67 4.13 36.51 10.84
C ARG A 67 4.60 37.90 11.30
N ILE A 68 3.86 38.98 10.99
CA ILE A 68 4.16 40.33 11.50
C ILE A 68 4.15 40.36 13.04
N ARG A 69 3.11 39.81 13.68
CA ARG A 69 3.01 39.72 15.14
C ARG A 69 4.16 38.92 15.74
N THR A 70 4.49 37.76 15.16
CA THR A 70 5.60 36.93 15.60
C THR A 70 6.94 37.65 15.47
N LEU A 71 7.22 38.29 14.33
CA LEU A 71 8.48 39.01 14.12
C LEU A 71 8.63 40.19 15.05
N LYS A 72 7.54 40.94 15.37
CA LYS A 72 7.56 41.99 16.37
C LYS A 72 7.91 41.47 17.75
N ALA A 73 7.27 40.37 18.18
CA ALA A 73 7.58 39.71 19.44
C ALA A 73 9.01 39.19 19.48
N MET A 74 9.52 38.56 18.41
CA MET A 74 10.91 38.16 18.31
C MET A 74 11.88 39.33 18.41
N ARG A 75 11.56 40.45 17.82
CA ARG A 75 12.37 41.67 17.96
C ARG A 75 12.42 42.13 19.43
N ASP A 76 11.30 42.11 20.13
CA ASP A 76 11.22 42.45 21.56
C ASP A 76 12.01 41.49 22.42
N GLU A 77 12.16 40.22 21.98
CA GLU A 77 13.06 39.22 22.58
C GLU A 77 14.54 39.41 22.21
N GLY A 78 14.88 40.40 21.42
CA GLY A 78 16.28 40.75 21.09
C GLY A 78 16.81 40.16 19.77
N TYR A 79 15.92 39.65 18.89
CA TYR A 79 16.32 39.26 17.55
C TYR A 79 16.42 40.50 16.64
N TYR A 80 17.43 40.50 15.78
CA TYR A 80 17.52 41.47 14.69
C TYR A 80 16.66 41.00 13.51
N ILE A 81 15.70 41.84 13.12
CA ILE A 81 14.84 41.56 11.96
C ILE A 81 15.37 42.40 10.79
N PRO A 82 15.88 41.77 9.73
CA PRO A 82 16.32 42.48 8.53
C PRO A 82 15.13 43.01 7.74
N LYS A 83 15.38 43.73 6.65
CA LYS A 83 14.32 44.08 5.68
C LYS A 83 13.74 42.79 5.10
N LEU A 84 12.42 42.76 4.94
CA LEU A 84 11.64 41.59 4.61
C LEU A 84 11.09 41.68 3.18
N PRO A 85 11.08 40.60 2.42
CA PRO A 85 10.55 40.59 1.07
C PRO A 85 9.02 40.77 1.07
N VAL A 86 8.53 41.54 0.11
CA VAL A 86 7.11 41.78 -0.11
C VAL A 86 6.76 41.66 -1.58
N ASP A 87 5.55 41.21 -1.87
CA ASP A 87 4.92 41.25 -3.19
C ASP A 87 3.73 42.19 -3.16
N TYR A 88 3.48 42.85 -4.28
CA TYR A 88 2.40 43.82 -4.40
C TYR A 88 1.16 43.15 -4.98
N ILE A 89 0.02 43.37 -4.30
CA ILE A 89 -1.30 42.93 -4.72
C ILE A 89 -2.13 44.18 -5.04
N ASP A 90 -2.80 44.17 -6.18
CA ASP A 90 -3.68 45.25 -6.57
C ASP A 90 -5.06 45.10 -5.92
N ALA A 91 -5.49 46.10 -5.18
CA ALA A 91 -6.87 46.24 -4.70
C ALA A 91 -7.43 47.60 -5.09
N LYS A 92 -8.69 47.62 -5.48
CA LYS A 92 -9.36 48.85 -5.95
C LYS A 92 -9.69 49.81 -4.80
N ASP A 93 -10.04 49.25 -3.65
CA ASP A 93 -10.44 49.93 -2.44
C ASP A 93 -10.29 49.00 -1.22
N GLU A 94 -10.60 49.52 -0.03
CA GLU A 94 -10.51 48.77 1.22
C GLU A 94 -11.46 47.54 1.26
N LYS A 95 -12.63 47.66 0.65
CA LYS A 95 -13.59 46.56 0.56
C LYS A 95 -12.98 45.41 -0.25
N HIS A 96 -12.46 45.72 -1.42
CA HIS A 96 -11.79 44.71 -2.29
C HIS A 96 -10.56 44.13 -1.60
N ALA A 97 -9.77 44.91 -0.87
CA ALA A 97 -8.66 44.39 -0.09
C ALA A 97 -9.11 43.40 0.99
N LYS A 98 -10.23 43.65 1.69
CA LYS A 98 -10.81 42.69 2.65
C LYS A 98 -11.35 41.41 1.99
N GLU A 99 -11.97 41.58 0.80
CA GLU A 99 -12.39 40.40 0.00
C GLU A 99 -11.21 39.54 -0.40
N LEU A 100 -10.07 40.11 -0.79
CA LEU A 100 -8.83 39.39 -1.08
C LEU A 100 -8.25 38.70 0.15
N ILE A 101 -8.32 39.30 1.34
CA ILE A 101 -7.94 38.65 2.59
C ILE A 101 -8.81 37.41 2.83
N LEU A 102 -10.15 37.54 2.67
CA LEU A 102 -11.06 36.42 2.83
C LEU A 102 -10.79 35.31 1.80
N ALA A 103 -10.56 35.68 0.54
CA ALA A 103 -10.22 34.73 -0.51
C ALA A 103 -8.92 33.95 -0.20
N ASN A 104 -7.90 34.63 0.30
CA ASN A 104 -6.62 34.03 0.64
C ASN A 104 -6.69 33.09 1.86
N ILE A 105 -7.62 33.32 2.78
CA ILE A 105 -7.81 32.45 3.96
C ILE A 105 -8.91 31.41 3.75
N SER A 106 -9.61 31.46 2.62
CA SER A 106 -10.63 30.49 2.25
C SER A 106 -9.93 29.18 1.81
N GLU A 107 -10.33 28.09 2.42
CA GLU A 107 -9.80 26.77 2.11
C GLU A 107 -10.67 26.16 0.99
N TYR A 108 -10.10 26.07 -0.22
CA TYR A 108 -10.77 25.47 -1.38
C TYR A 108 -10.50 23.96 -1.51
N GLY A 109 -9.62 23.41 -0.66
CA GLY A 109 -9.29 22.00 -0.57
C GLY A 109 -9.13 21.57 0.88
N ASN A 110 -9.64 20.39 1.22
CA ASN A 110 -9.45 19.79 2.53
C ASN A 110 -8.21 18.91 2.51
N MET A 111 -7.39 19.03 3.55
CA MET A 111 -6.29 18.09 3.77
C MET A 111 -6.89 16.77 4.26
N THR A 112 -6.64 15.68 3.55
CA THR A 112 -7.04 14.34 3.99
C THR A 112 -5.90 13.68 4.76
N GLN A 113 -6.23 12.79 5.70
CA GLN A 113 -5.22 12.02 6.44
C GLN A 113 -4.34 11.22 5.48
N GLN A 114 -4.95 10.53 4.53
CA GLN A 114 -4.25 9.75 3.51
C GLN A 114 -3.32 10.61 2.64
N GLY A 115 -3.78 11.76 2.15
CA GLY A 115 -2.95 12.66 1.35
C GLY A 115 -1.78 13.25 2.14
N LEU A 116 -1.96 13.51 3.45
CA LEU A 116 -0.86 13.94 4.32
C LEU A 116 0.17 12.83 4.50
N TYR A 117 -0.29 11.60 4.73
CA TYR A 117 0.56 10.42 4.85
C TYR A 117 1.48 10.27 3.63
N GLU A 118 0.89 10.25 2.44
CA GLU A 118 1.62 10.08 1.17
C GLU A 118 2.62 11.25 0.91
N PHE A 119 2.21 12.47 1.26
CA PHE A 119 3.07 13.64 1.13
C PHE A 119 4.31 13.55 2.03
N ILE A 120 4.15 13.07 3.27
CA ILE A 120 5.23 12.92 4.24
C ILE A 120 6.19 11.80 3.82
N GLU A 121 5.64 10.66 3.43
CA GLU A 121 6.41 9.50 3.02
C GLU A 121 7.27 9.79 1.78
N THR A 122 6.70 10.43 0.76
CA THR A 122 7.44 10.80 -0.45
C THR A 122 8.55 11.82 -0.21
N ALA A 123 8.43 12.63 0.84
CA ALA A 123 9.40 13.66 1.18
C ALA A 123 10.40 13.25 2.27
N GLU A 124 10.33 12.00 2.75
CA GLU A 124 11.16 11.49 3.88
C GLU A 124 11.09 12.40 5.12
N ILE A 125 9.92 12.99 5.38
CA ILE A 125 9.71 13.88 6.53
C ILE A 125 9.29 13.03 7.72
N ASP A 126 10.01 13.17 8.85
CA ASP A 126 9.58 12.56 10.11
C ASP A 126 8.26 13.19 10.58
N PHE A 127 7.23 12.36 10.76
CA PHE A 127 5.90 12.83 11.10
C PHE A 127 5.86 13.49 12.49
N LYS A 128 6.63 12.99 13.45
CA LYS A 128 6.72 13.56 14.78
C LYS A 128 7.31 14.96 14.73
N ASP A 129 8.37 15.15 13.96
CA ASP A 129 8.96 16.47 13.74
C ASP A 129 7.96 17.43 13.06
N LEU A 130 7.14 16.89 12.13
CA LEU A 130 6.13 17.68 11.43
C LEU A 130 5.06 18.18 12.41
N VAL A 131 4.50 17.34 13.26
CA VAL A 131 3.45 17.71 14.23
C VAL A 131 3.99 18.62 15.34
N ASP A 132 5.24 18.43 15.76
CA ASP A 132 5.90 19.29 16.72
C ASP A 132 6.21 20.68 16.15
N ASP A 133 6.49 20.75 14.84
CA ASP A 133 6.92 21.97 14.17
C ASP A 133 5.76 22.75 13.51
N TYR A 134 4.70 22.05 13.06
CA TYR A 134 3.62 22.68 12.29
C TYR A 134 2.26 22.46 12.95
N ARG A 135 1.33 23.35 12.66
CA ARG A 135 -0.09 23.15 12.94
C ARG A 135 -0.78 22.72 11.64
N LEU A 136 -1.30 21.51 11.64
CA LEU A 136 -2.09 20.99 10.54
C LEU A 136 -3.57 21.27 10.83
N PRO A 137 -4.22 22.21 10.10
CA PRO A 137 -5.66 22.43 10.27
C PRO A 137 -6.42 21.18 9.81
N GLU A 138 -7.58 20.92 10.42
CA GLU A 138 -8.51 19.83 10.07
C GLU A 138 -8.06 18.39 10.34
N ILE A 139 -6.84 18.18 10.85
CA ILE A 139 -6.37 16.86 11.23
C ILE A 139 -6.26 16.80 12.76
N ASP A 140 -6.96 15.86 13.35
CA ASP A 140 -6.72 15.46 14.74
C ASP A 140 -5.39 14.68 14.77
N THR A 141 -4.33 15.45 15.06
CA THR A 141 -2.96 14.92 15.02
C THR A 141 -2.70 13.83 16.03
N ASP A 142 -3.39 13.85 17.19
CA ASP A 142 -3.20 12.83 18.23
C ASP A 142 -3.82 11.50 17.79
N SER A 143 -5.06 11.54 17.31
CA SER A 143 -5.73 10.35 16.75
C SER A 143 -5.00 9.82 15.52
N PHE A 144 -4.49 10.71 14.67
CA PHE A 144 -3.74 10.32 13.47
C PHE A 144 -2.39 9.68 13.81
N ILE A 145 -1.67 10.19 14.83
CA ILE A 145 -0.43 9.59 15.31
C ILE A 145 -0.69 8.17 15.83
N ASP A 146 -1.71 8.01 16.68
CA ASP A 146 -2.03 6.71 17.26
C ASP A 146 -2.45 5.69 16.18
N GLU A 147 -3.25 6.10 15.20
CA GLU A 147 -3.66 5.27 14.07
C GLU A 147 -2.47 4.94 13.16
N PHE A 148 -1.67 5.94 12.80
CA PHE A 148 -0.51 5.82 11.93
C PHE A 148 0.56 4.87 12.48
N TYR A 149 0.99 5.07 13.74
CA TYR A 149 2.00 4.18 14.33
C TYR A 149 1.44 2.80 14.62
N LYS A 150 0.15 2.69 14.92
CA LYS A 150 -0.51 1.42 15.11
C LYS A 150 -0.63 0.64 13.79
N GLU A 151 -1.00 1.30 12.70
CA GLU A 151 -1.00 0.67 11.36
C GLU A 151 0.40 0.22 10.94
N LEU A 152 1.44 1.06 11.15
CA LEU A 152 2.83 0.68 10.87
C LEU A 152 3.30 -0.48 11.76
N GLU A 153 3.00 -0.45 13.06
CA GLU A 153 3.36 -1.53 13.98
C GLU A 153 2.59 -2.82 13.67
N ASP A 154 1.34 -2.73 13.25
CA ASP A 154 0.51 -3.88 12.89
C ASP A 154 0.93 -4.41 11.50
N GLU A 155 1.30 -3.57 10.54
CA GLU A 155 1.88 -3.99 9.25
C GLU A 155 3.24 -4.64 9.45
N ASP A 156 4.15 -4.04 10.23
CA ASP A 156 5.46 -4.61 10.54
C ASP A 156 5.34 -5.95 11.28
N LYS A 157 4.37 -6.11 12.18
CA LYS A 157 4.11 -7.38 12.87
C LYS A 157 3.51 -8.42 11.93
N GLU A 158 2.54 -8.04 11.09
CA GLU A 158 1.94 -8.94 10.11
C GLU A 158 2.97 -9.42 9.08
N GLU A 159 3.89 -8.55 8.64
CA GLU A 159 4.97 -8.90 7.71
C GLU A 159 6.04 -9.79 8.36
N GLN A 160 6.40 -9.52 9.62
CA GLN A 160 7.32 -10.37 10.37
C GLN A 160 6.72 -11.75 10.70
N GLU A 161 5.39 -11.88 10.75
CA GLU A 161 4.71 -13.15 10.99
C GLU A 161 4.52 -13.97 9.71
N ASP A 162 4.47 -13.35 8.54
CA ASP A 162 4.25 -14.04 7.25
C ASP A 162 5.34 -13.70 6.23
N THR A 163 6.48 -14.33 6.37
CA THR A 163 7.56 -14.27 5.38
C THR A 163 7.49 -15.48 4.45
N VAL A 164 7.61 -15.26 3.13
CA VAL A 164 7.71 -16.35 2.17
C VAL A 164 9.13 -16.93 2.21
N PRO A 165 9.29 -18.19 2.57
CA PRO A 165 10.61 -18.82 2.65
C PRO A 165 11.27 -18.96 1.28
N GLU A 166 12.59 -19.01 1.23
CA GLU A 166 13.32 -19.32 0.00
C GLU A 166 12.96 -20.73 -0.51
N ALA A 167 12.84 -20.86 -1.83
CA ALA A 167 12.57 -22.14 -2.47
C ALA A 167 13.74 -23.12 -2.25
N PRO A 168 13.49 -24.37 -1.82
CA PRO A 168 14.54 -25.35 -1.63
C PRO A 168 15.12 -25.80 -2.98
N LYS A 169 16.36 -26.28 -2.96
CA LYS A 169 17.00 -26.84 -4.18
C LYS A 169 16.47 -28.22 -4.53
N VAL A 170 16.13 -29.00 -3.52
CA VAL A 170 15.58 -30.35 -3.65
C VAL A 170 14.30 -30.39 -2.82
N PRO A 171 13.15 -30.72 -3.41
CA PRO A 171 11.89 -30.75 -2.68
C PRO A 171 11.76 -32.02 -1.85
N VAL A 172 11.16 -31.87 -0.66
CA VAL A 172 10.73 -32.99 0.20
C VAL A 172 9.42 -33.59 -0.31
N VAL A 173 8.48 -32.72 -0.69
CA VAL A 173 7.17 -33.11 -1.23
C VAL A 173 7.34 -33.69 -2.62
N GLN A 174 6.56 -34.71 -2.94
CA GLN A 174 6.56 -35.39 -4.24
C GLN A 174 5.19 -35.25 -4.92
N LEU A 175 5.20 -35.38 -6.24
CA LEU A 175 3.96 -35.41 -7.01
C LEU A 175 3.03 -36.55 -6.52
N GLY A 176 1.79 -36.20 -6.23
CA GLY A 176 0.78 -37.11 -5.67
C GLY A 176 0.66 -37.08 -4.15
N ASP A 177 1.54 -36.36 -3.44
CA ASP A 177 1.45 -36.25 -1.99
C ASP A 177 0.27 -35.35 -1.59
N LEU A 178 -0.41 -35.80 -0.53
CA LEU A 178 -1.38 -35.02 0.22
C LEU A 178 -0.76 -34.58 1.53
N ILE A 179 -0.75 -33.28 1.75
CA ILE A 179 -0.26 -32.66 2.96
C ILE A 179 -1.45 -32.02 3.73
N GLU A 180 -1.61 -32.43 4.99
CA GLU A 180 -2.60 -31.86 5.90
C GLU A 180 -1.89 -30.84 6.82
N LEU A 181 -2.28 -29.57 6.70
CA LEU A 181 -1.75 -28.40 7.40
C LEU A 181 -2.83 -27.86 8.34
N GLY A 182 -2.87 -28.35 9.58
CA GLY A 182 -3.99 -28.08 10.49
C GLY A 182 -5.33 -28.54 9.89
N GLU A 183 -6.23 -27.59 9.62
CA GLU A 183 -7.52 -27.85 8.96
C GLU A 183 -7.45 -27.75 7.42
N HIS A 184 -6.30 -27.39 6.85
CA HIS A 184 -6.10 -27.23 5.41
C HIS A 184 -5.59 -28.49 4.75
N ARG A 185 -5.81 -28.59 3.44
CA ARG A 185 -5.33 -29.70 2.60
C ARG A 185 -4.58 -29.12 1.41
N LEU A 186 -3.37 -29.60 1.20
CA LEU A 186 -2.54 -29.29 0.03
C LEU A 186 -2.24 -30.60 -0.71
N VAL A 187 -2.47 -30.60 -2.02
CA VAL A 187 -2.07 -31.73 -2.87
C VAL A 187 -1.04 -31.25 -3.89
N CYS A 188 0.09 -31.93 -3.95
CA CYS A 188 1.03 -31.74 -5.04
C CYS A 188 0.53 -32.49 -6.27
N GLY A 189 -0.04 -31.78 -7.27
CA GLY A 189 -0.67 -32.46 -8.38
C GLY A 189 -1.25 -31.57 -9.47
N ASP A 190 -1.73 -32.23 -10.53
CA ASP A 190 -2.32 -31.56 -11.69
C ASP A 190 -3.77 -31.16 -11.41
N SER A 191 -4.02 -29.86 -11.44
CA SER A 191 -5.33 -29.24 -11.23
C SER A 191 -6.35 -29.52 -12.35
N THR A 192 -5.93 -30.11 -13.47
CA THR A 192 -6.80 -30.50 -14.58
C THR A 192 -7.26 -31.97 -14.45
N ASP A 193 -6.64 -32.76 -13.55
CA ASP A 193 -7.05 -34.13 -13.29
C ASP A 193 -8.17 -34.20 -12.24
N LYS A 194 -9.30 -34.69 -12.67
CA LYS A 194 -10.49 -34.84 -11.81
C LYS A 194 -10.22 -35.73 -10.58
N GLN A 195 -9.44 -36.81 -10.72
CA GLN A 195 -9.21 -37.71 -9.61
C GLN A 195 -8.35 -37.04 -8.53
N THR A 196 -7.38 -36.25 -8.92
CA THR A 196 -6.54 -35.47 -8.02
C THR A 196 -7.34 -34.38 -7.30
N VAL A 197 -8.27 -33.72 -8.00
CA VAL A 197 -9.17 -32.74 -7.36
C VAL A 197 -10.18 -33.44 -6.42
N ASP A 198 -10.71 -34.61 -6.79
CA ASP A 198 -11.56 -35.41 -5.90
C ASP A 198 -10.81 -35.82 -4.63
N TYR A 199 -9.51 -36.18 -4.76
CA TYR A 199 -8.64 -36.54 -3.63
C TYR A 199 -8.38 -35.34 -2.71
N LEU A 200 -8.11 -34.15 -3.29
CA LEU A 200 -8.01 -32.90 -2.54
C LEU A 200 -9.28 -32.62 -1.75
N MET A 201 -10.41 -32.65 -2.43
CA MET A 201 -11.70 -32.27 -1.84
C MET A 201 -12.22 -33.27 -0.82
N ASN A 202 -11.84 -34.55 -0.88
CA ASN A 202 -12.23 -35.59 0.06
C ASN A 202 -13.75 -35.59 0.36
N GLY A 203 -14.58 -35.45 -0.67
CA GLY A 203 -16.04 -35.41 -0.56
C GLY A 203 -16.61 -34.09 -0.01
N GLN A 204 -15.78 -33.11 0.32
CA GLN A 204 -16.24 -31.80 0.72
C GLN A 204 -16.66 -30.95 -0.46
N LYS A 205 -17.52 -29.96 -0.24
CA LYS A 205 -17.92 -28.98 -1.25
C LYS A 205 -17.21 -27.65 -1.03
N ALA A 206 -16.77 -27.03 -2.12
CA ALA A 206 -16.28 -25.67 -2.09
C ALA A 206 -17.42 -24.68 -1.84
N ASP A 207 -17.23 -23.76 -0.93
CA ASP A 207 -18.09 -22.60 -0.73
C ASP A 207 -17.65 -21.43 -1.61
N MET A 208 -16.34 -21.34 -1.88
CA MET A 208 -15.74 -20.35 -2.75
C MET A 208 -14.53 -20.96 -3.47
N VAL A 209 -14.37 -20.61 -4.74
CA VAL A 209 -13.14 -20.84 -5.52
C VAL A 209 -12.47 -19.50 -5.74
N PHE A 210 -11.24 -19.35 -5.29
CA PHE A 210 -10.40 -18.18 -5.50
C PHE A 210 -9.05 -18.66 -5.99
N THR A 211 -8.74 -18.43 -7.27
CA THR A 211 -7.61 -19.10 -7.87
C THR A 211 -7.01 -18.32 -9.05
N ASP A 212 -5.71 -18.52 -9.29
CA ASP A 212 -4.90 -17.79 -10.27
C ASP A 212 -4.19 -18.78 -11.23
N PRO A 213 -4.90 -19.28 -12.25
CA PRO A 213 -4.30 -20.23 -13.19
C PRO A 213 -3.21 -19.58 -14.06
N PRO A 214 -2.22 -20.34 -14.56
CA PRO A 214 -1.19 -19.83 -15.45
C PRO A 214 -1.79 -19.29 -16.74
N TYR A 215 -1.27 -18.15 -17.23
CA TYR A 215 -1.87 -17.43 -18.37
C TYR A 215 -1.41 -17.92 -19.74
N GLY A 216 -0.43 -18.81 -19.79
CA GLY A 216 0.15 -19.30 -21.04
C GLY A 216 1.02 -18.27 -21.75
N MET A 217 1.62 -17.37 -20.99
CA MET A 217 2.48 -16.31 -21.53
C MET A 217 3.94 -16.73 -21.73
N ASN A 218 4.31 -17.94 -21.24
CA ASN A 218 5.68 -18.40 -21.19
C ASN A 218 6.61 -17.32 -20.59
N LEU A 219 6.21 -16.81 -19.42
CA LEU A 219 6.81 -15.67 -18.75
C LEU A 219 8.32 -15.82 -18.63
N ASP A 220 9.08 -14.84 -19.15
CA ASP A 220 10.52 -14.80 -18.88
C ASP A 220 10.75 -14.39 -17.43
N THR A 221 11.10 -15.39 -16.62
CA THR A 221 11.35 -15.24 -15.18
C THR A 221 12.78 -14.77 -14.86
N ASP A 222 13.59 -14.44 -15.88
CA ASP A 222 14.96 -13.93 -15.71
C ASP A 222 14.97 -12.38 -15.61
N TYR A 223 14.70 -11.88 -14.42
CA TYR A 223 14.78 -10.44 -14.12
C TYR A 223 16.21 -9.94 -13.90
N SER A 224 17.24 -10.80 -13.94
CA SER A 224 18.64 -10.40 -13.73
C SER A 224 19.15 -9.39 -14.76
N LYS A 225 18.48 -9.31 -15.91
CA LYS A 225 18.84 -8.41 -17.03
C LYS A 225 18.06 -7.10 -17.05
N MET A 226 16.99 -6.96 -16.26
CA MET A 226 16.10 -5.80 -16.32
C MET A 226 16.64 -4.55 -15.64
N ASN A 227 17.63 -4.64 -14.80
CA ASN A 227 18.20 -3.51 -14.08
C ASN A 227 19.59 -3.14 -14.63
N LYS A 228 19.80 -1.86 -14.93
CA LYS A 228 21.14 -1.31 -15.26
C LYS A 228 22.21 -1.56 -14.17
N LYS A 229 21.79 -2.03 -12.98
CA LYS A 229 22.65 -2.37 -11.83
C LYS A 229 22.79 -3.88 -11.59
N GLY A 230 22.15 -4.75 -12.40
CA GLY A 230 22.27 -6.22 -12.26
C GLY A 230 21.70 -6.81 -10.96
N ILE A 231 20.71 -6.16 -10.35
CA ILE A 231 20.13 -6.57 -9.04
C ILE A 231 18.76 -7.27 -9.25
N GLY A 232 18.63 -8.10 -10.25
CA GLY A 232 17.40 -8.89 -10.43
C GLY A 232 17.66 -10.37 -10.12
N ASN A 233 16.65 -11.08 -9.59
CA ASN A 233 16.74 -12.53 -9.39
C ASN A 233 16.30 -13.26 -10.67
N LYS A 234 16.89 -14.43 -10.90
CA LYS A 234 16.40 -15.38 -11.88
C LYS A 234 15.56 -16.40 -11.14
N TYR A 235 14.31 -16.55 -11.52
CA TYR A 235 13.41 -17.58 -11.00
C TYR A 235 13.32 -18.73 -12.02
N GLU A 236 12.94 -19.89 -11.54
CA GLU A 236 12.63 -21.00 -12.41
C GLU A 236 11.35 -20.75 -13.22
N LYS A 237 11.21 -21.39 -14.36
CA LYS A 237 10.01 -21.26 -15.20
C LYS A 237 8.79 -21.80 -14.46
N ILE A 238 7.67 -21.08 -14.58
CA ILE A 238 6.38 -21.55 -14.05
C ILE A 238 5.95 -22.77 -14.84
N ILE A 239 5.76 -23.91 -14.17
CA ILE A 239 5.30 -25.15 -14.79
C ILE A 239 3.86 -24.95 -15.29
N GLY A 240 3.62 -25.25 -16.56
CA GLY A 240 2.29 -25.14 -17.19
C GLY A 240 1.94 -23.76 -17.74
N ASP A 241 2.91 -22.78 -17.76
CA ASP A 241 2.70 -21.47 -18.37
C ASP A 241 3.07 -21.42 -19.88
N ASP A 242 3.39 -22.57 -20.47
CA ASP A 242 3.70 -22.74 -21.89
C ASP A 242 2.44 -22.94 -22.77
N GLU A 243 1.34 -23.35 -22.16
CA GLU A 243 0.04 -23.48 -22.81
C GLU A 243 -1.04 -22.68 -22.08
N LYS A 244 -1.97 -22.08 -22.85
CA LYS A 244 -3.11 -21.34 -22.32
C LYS A 244 -4.03 -22.27 -21.53
N TYR A 245 -4.17 -22.04 -20.23
CA TYR A 245 -5.05 -22.81 -19.36
C TYR A 245 -6.52 -22.71 -19.84
N LYS A 246 -7.25 -23.81 -19.74
CA LYS A 246 -8.68 -23.86 -20.11
C LYS A 246 -9.55 -23.84 -18.85
N PRO A 247 -10.18 -22.70 -18.52
CA PRO A 247 -10.98 -22.56 -17.30
C PRO A 247 -12.24 -23.43 -17.26
N SER A 248 -12.59 -24.07 -18.37
CA SER A 248 -13.75 -24.97 -18.49
C SER A 248 -13.74 -26.11 -17.46
N PHE A 249 -12.57 -26.61 -17.07
CA PHE A 249 -12.48 -27.64 -16.03
C PHE A 249 -13.02 -27.11 -14.70
N ILE A 250 -12.51 -25.97 -14.21
CA ILE A 250 -12.95 -25.36 -12.95
C ILE A 250 -14.44 -25.04 -13.00
N LEU A 251 -14.90 -24.44 -14.09
CA LEU A 251 -16.31 -24.05 -14.26
C LEU A 251 -17.26 -25.25 -14.24
N ASN A 252 -16.85 -26.37 -14.82
CA ASN A 252 -17.66 -27.60 -14.86
C ASN A 252 -17.60 -28.33 -13.51
N TYR A 253 -16.40 -28.53 -12.94
CA TYR A 253 -16.22 -29.26 -11.70
C TYR A 253 -16.90 -28.54 -10.52
N PHE A 254 -16.70 -27.23 -10.39
CA PHE A 254 -17.32 -26.40 -9.36
C PHE A 254 -18.60 -25.70 -9.85
N SER A 255 -19.33 -26.29 -10.79
CA SER A 255 -20.56 -25.69 -11.33
C SER A 255 -21.59 -25.36 -10.26
N TYR A 256 -21.64 -26.11 -9.18
CA TYR A 256 -22.49 -25.91 -8.01
C TYR A 256 -22.07 -24.72 -7.13
N CYS A 257 -20.79 -24.29 -7.19
CA CYS A 257 -20.27 -23.18 -6.42
C CYS A 257 -20.68 -21.86 -7.06
N GLU A 258 -21.30 -20.98 -6.25
CA GLU A 258 -21.74 -19.66 -6.74
C GLU A 258 -20.58 -18.65 -6.79
N GLU A 259 -19.66 -18.75 -5.84
CA GLU A 259 -18.56 -17.81 -5.68
C GLU A 259 -17.29 -18.41 -6.32
N ILE A 260 -17.10 -18.15 -7.62
CA ILE A 260 -15.89 -18.51 -8.36
C ILE A 260 -15.21 -17.23 -8.85
N PHE A 261 -13.96 -17.05 -8.45
CA PHE A 261 -13.09 -15.94 -8.80
C PHE A 261 -11.85 -16.48 -9.51
N LEU A 262 -11.66 -16.06 -10.76
CA LEU A 262 -10.52 -16.46 -11.59
C LEU A 262 -9.70 -15.23 -11.97
N TRP A 263 -8.44 -15.22 -11.60
CA TRP A 263 -7.50 -14.19 -12.01
C TRP A 263 -7.10 -14.38 -13.48
N GLY A 264 -6.65 -13.31 -14.13
CA GLY A 264 -6.30 -13.33 -15.55
C GLY A 264 -7.52 -13.26 -16.46
N PHE A 265 -8.57 -12.55 -16.08
CA PHE A 265 -9.81 -12.44 -16.88
C PHE A 265 -9.55 -12.02 -18.32
N ASP A 266 -8.65 -11.09 -18.57
CA ASP A 266 -8.27 -10.60 -19.89
C ASP A 266 -7.63 -11.68 -20.78
N TYR A 267 -6.95 -12.66 -20.20
CA TYR A 267 -6.34 -13.79 -20.92
C TYR A 267 -7.36 -14.87 -21.31
N TYR A 268 -8.47 -14.98 -20.58
CA TYR A 268 -9.48 -16.03 -20.74
C TYR A 268 -10.84 -15.53 -21.23
N MET A 269 -10.93 -14.26 -21.60
CA MET A 269 -12.18 -13.59 -21.92
C MET A 269 -13.01 -14.33 -22.99
N ASP A 270 -12.36 -14.94 -23.96
CA ASP A 270 -12.96 -15.71 -25.04
C ASP A 270 -13.48 -17.10 -24.59
N MET A 271 -13.08 -17.58 -23.41
CA MET A 271 -13.42 -18.91 -22.88
C MET A 271 -14.33 -18.86 -21.65
N LEU A 272 -14.56 -17.68 -21.09
CA LEU A 272 -15.37 -17.49 -19.89
C LEU A 272 -16.81 -17.11 -20.25
N PRO A 273 -17.82 -17.62 -19.54
CA PRO A 273 -19.18 -17.12 -19.69
C PRO A 273 -19.28 -15.67 -19.20
N ILE A 274 -20.44 -15.05 -19.47
CA ILE A 274 -20.71 -13.71 -18.95
C ILE A 274 -20.54 -13.72 -17.42
N GLY A 275 -19.73 -12.80 -16.92
CA GLY A 275 -19.43 -12.63 -15.50
C GLY A 275 -19.11 -11.17 -15.18
N THR A 276 -18.70 -10.90 -13.95
CA THR A 276 -18.37 -9.53 -13.52
C THR A 276 -16.87 -9.38 -13.36
N PRO A 277 -16.24 -8.41 -14.04
CA PRO A 277 -14.85 -8.07 -13.78
C PRO A 277 -14.70 -7.38 -12.42
N ILE A 278 -13.67 -7.77 -11.68
CA ILE A 278 -13.19 -7.13 -10.46
C ILE A 278 -11.76 -6.69 -10.75
N VAL A 279 -11.43 -5.46 -10.42
CA VAL A 279 -10.12 -4.88 -10.67
C VAL A 279 -9.32 -4.93 -9.38
N TRP A 280 -8.12 -5.49 -9.43
CA TRP A 280 -7.11 -5.24 -8.41
C TRP A 280 -6.22 -4.10 -8.92
N ASP A 281 -6.41 -2.94 -8.35
CA ASP A 281 -5.62 -1.74 -8.58
C ASP A 281 -4.38 -1.81 -7.69
N LYS A 282 -3.22 -1.87 -8.31
CA LYS A 282 -1.91 -1.95 -7.67
C LYS A 282 -1.27 -0.58 -7.46
N THR A 283 -1.96 0.47 -7.90
CA THR A 283 -1.51 1.84 -7.73
C THR A 283 -1.92 2.36 -6.35
N ARG A 284 -1.26 3.41 -5.90
CA ARG A 284 -1.66 4.12 -4.68
C ARG A 284 -2.99 4.86 -4.92
N GLU A 285 -3.74 5.13 -3.84
CA GLU A 285 -5.07 5.76 -3.90
C GLU A 285 -5.07 7.12 -4.60
N ASP A 286 -3.93 7.83 -4.63
CA ASP A 286 -3.75 9.13 -5.30
C ASP A 286 -3.60 9.03 -6.82
N GLY A 287 -3.55 7.81 -7.38
CA GLY A 287 -3.31 7.59 -8.81
C GLY A 287 -1.89 7.96 -9.27
N ILE A 288 -1.00 8.29 -8.32
CA ILE A 288 0.40 8.52 -8.64
C ILE A 288 1.03 7.16 -8.89
N ASN A 289 1.36 6.91 -10.15
CA ASN A 289 2.15 5.76 -10.54
C ASN A 289 3.45 5.78 -9.77
N THR A 290 3.66 4.79 -8.92
CA THR A 290 5.01 4.52 -8.45
C THR A 290 5.88 4.25 -9.68
N ASP A 291 7.13 4.69 -9.69
CA ASP A 291 8.05 4.48 -10.82
C ASP A 291 8.12 3.00 -11.25
N TRP A 292 7.73 2.10 -10.37
CA TRP A 292 7.66 0.66 -10.59
C TRP A 292 6.63 0.24 -11.65
N SER A 293 5.40 0.77 -11.63
CA SER A 293 4.37 0.39 -12.62
C SER A 293 4.76 0.84 -14.03
N ARG A 294 5.54 1.92 -14.14
CA ARG A 294 6.05 2.42 -15.42
C ARG A 294 7.16 1.58 -16.02
N GLU A 295 7.95 0.92 -15.18
CA GLU A 295 9.15 0.20 -15.63
C GLU A 295 8.95 -1.33 -15.65
N TYR A 296 8.09 -1.93 -14.82
CA TYR A 296 8.17 -3.37 -14.53
C TYR A 296 6.84 -4.14 -14.46
N GLY A 297 5.68 -3.53 -14.66
CA GLY A 297 4.43 -4.28 -14.56
C GLY A 297 3.15 -3.52 -14.90
N SER A 298 2.03 -4.23 -14.88
CA SER A 298 0.70 -3.65 -15.09
C SER A 298 0.22 -2.93 -13.82
N GLU A 299 -0.46 -1.80 -14.01
CA GLU A 299 -1.05 -1.00 -12.93
C GLU A 299 -2.20 -1.72 -12.24
N PHE A 300 -2.82 -2.68 -12.90
CA PHE A 300 -3.92 -3.46 -12.36
C PHE A 300 -3.93 -4.89 -12.90
N GLU A 301 -4.64 -5.76 -12.21
CA GLU A 301 -5.01 -7.09 -12.68
C GLU A 301 -6.52 -7.27 -12.66
N LEU A 302 -7.01 -8.15 -13.53
CA LEU A 302 -8.43 -8.43 -13.66
C LEU A 302 -8.78 -9.81 -13.13
N CYS A 303 -9.80 -9.85 -12.27
CA CYS A 303 -10.39 -11.07 -11.77
C CYS A 303 -11.81 -11.22 -12.35
N TRP A 304 -12.13 -12.39 -12.91
CA TRP A 304 -13.48 -12.74 -13.30
C TRP A 304 -14.26 -13.33 -12.14
N SER A 305 -15.51 -12.91 -11.96
CA SER A 305 -16.46 -13.51 -11.02
C SER A 305 -17.63 -14.16 -11.76
N LYS A 306 -17.94 -15.41 -11.42
CA LYS A 306 -19.06 -16.19 -12.00
C LYS A 306 -20.41 -15.52 -11.74
N LYS A 307 -20.60 -14.96 -10.54
CA LYS A 307 -21.85 -14.32 -10.16
C LYS A 307 -21.90 -12.89 -10.67
N ASN A 308 -23.05 -12.46 -11.14
CA ASN A 308 -23.23 -11.05 -11.52
C ASN A 308 -23.21 -10.17 -10.27
N LYS A 309 -22.14 -9.42 -10.08
CA LYS A 309 -21.88 -8.57 -8.92
C LYS A 309 -21.77 -7.10 -9.35
N HIS A 310 -21.92 -6.20 -8.38
CA HIS A 310 -21.48 -4.83 -8.62
C HIS A 310 -19.97 -4.82 -8.88
N ARG A 311 -19.56 -4.13 -9.94
CA ARG A 311 -18.14 -3.95 -10.26
C ARG A 311 -17.44 -3.29 -9.08
N LYS A 312 -16.29 -3.84 -8.67
CA LYS A 312 -15.51 -3.37 -7.54
C LYS A 312 -14.05 -3.18 -7.96
N ILE A 313 -13.40 -2.25 -7.32
CA ILE A 313 -11.96 -2.05 -7.38
C ILE A 313 -11.42 -2.39 -5.99
N CYS A 314 -10.46 -3.30 -5.95
CA CYS A 314 -9.68 -3.64 -4.78
C CYS A 314 -8.38 -2.85 -4.86
N ARG A 315 -8.11 -1.98 -3.90
CA ARG A 315 -6.86 -1.21 -3.81
C ARG A 315 -6.02 -1.78 -2.69
N ILE A 316 -5.10 -2.63 -3.05
CA ILE A 316 -4.14 -3.26 -2.15
C ILE A 316 -2.80 -3.21 -2.86
N LEU A 317 -1.79 -2.65 -2.22
CA LEU A 317 -0.45 -2.64 -2.79
C LEU A 317 0.06 -4.08 -2.98
N PRO A 318 0.84 -4.34 -4.02
CA PRO A 318 1.55 -5.62 -4.15
C PRO A 318 2.38 -5.88 -2.90
N ALA A 319 2.60 -7.17 -2.58
CA ALA A 319 3.40 -7.55 -1.41
C ALA A 319 4.72 -6.77 -1.36
N ILE A 320 5.00 -6.16 -0.21
CA ILE A 320 5.93 -5.04 0.01
C ILE A 320 7.40 -5.37 -0.28
N GLY A 321 7.79 -6.61 -0.48
CA GLY A 321 9.17 -6.97 -0.86
C GLY A 321 9.80 -6.14 -1.99
N TYR A 322 9.05 -5.15 -2.54
CA TYR A 322 9.50 -4.23 -3.59
C TYR A 322 9.77 -2.80 -3.12
N PHE A 323 9.16 -2.34 -2.02
CA PHE A 323 9.28 -0.95 -1.54
C PHE A 323 9.98 -0.82 -0.19
N ALA A 324 10.08 -1.90 0.58
CA ALA A 324 10.84 -1.91 1.81
C ALA A 324 12.33 -2.04 1.50
N ARG A 325 13.02 -0.91 1.58
CA ARG A 325 14.46 -0.80 1.88
C ARG A 325 15.34 -2.02 1.52
N GLY A 326 15.65 -2.18 0.25
CA GLY A 326 16.98 -2.65 -0.19
C GLY A 326 17.35 -4.12 -0.07
N ASP A 327 16.78 -4.94 0.79
CA ASP A 327 17.34 -6.25 1.13
C ASP A 327 16.37 -7.46 1.09
N GLU A 328 15.06 -7.29 0.89
CA GLU A 328 14.13 -8.42 0.84
C GLU A 328 14.00 -9.00 -0.58
N LYS A 329 14.31 -10.28 -0.70
CA LYS A 329 14.24 -11.03 -1.96
C LYS A 329 12.82 -11.52 -2.23
N ARG A 330 12.24 -11.18 -3.39
CA ARG A 330 11.07 -11.90 -3.90
C ARG A 330 11.39 -13.38 -4.04
N VAL A 331 10.49 -14.23 -3.57
CA VAL A 331 10.62 -15.68 -3.68
C VAL A 331 9.83 -16.23 -4.88
N HIS A 332 8.72 -15.56 -5.25
CA HIS A 332 7.90 -15.96 -6.42
C HIS A 332 7.61 -14.74 -7.32
N PRO A 333 7.74 -14.88 -8.66
CA PRO A 333 7.60 -13.75 -9.60
C PRO A 333 6.18 -13.15 -9.64
N THR A 334 5.14 -13.94 -9.33
CA THR A 334 3.73 -13.54 -9.38
C THR A 334 3.04 -13.59 -8.03
N GLN A 335 3.79 -13.43 -6.92
CA GLN A 335 3.24 -13.48 -5.57
C GLN A 335 2.17 -12.41 -5.34
N LYS A 336 0.98 -12.86 -4.94
CA LYS A 336 -0.11 -11.98 -4.51
C LYS A 336 -0.05 -11.74 -2.99
N PRO A 337 -0.40 -10.54 -2.51
CA PRO A 337 -0.42 -10.25 -1.07
C PRO A 337 -1.56 -11.03 -0.38
N VAL A 338 -1.35 -11.43 0.87
CA VAL A 338 -2.35 -12.14 1.69
C VAL A 338 -3.63 -11.30 1.89
N LYS A 339 -3.49 -10.00 2.02
CA LYS A 339 -4.63 -9.05 2.10
C LYS A 339 -5.58 -9.14 0.90
N LEU A 340 -5.11 -9.61 -0.26
CA LEU A 340 -5.94 -9.70 -1.47
C LEU A 340 -7.05 -10.77 -1.34
N PRO A 341 -6.78 -12.06 -1.08
CA PRO A 341 -7.86 -13.01 -0.80
C PRO A 341 -8.69 -12.63 0.43
N GLU A 342 -8.11 -12.05 1.49
CA GLU A 342 -8.87 -11.56 2.67
C GLU A 342 -9.94 -10.54 2.26
N TRP A 343 -9.62 -9.60 1.35
CA TRP A 343 -10.59 -8.63 0.83
C TRP A 343 -11.77 -9.32 0.11
N PHE A 344 -11.51 -10.39 -0.66
CA PHE A 344 -12.59 -11.18 -1.29
C PHE A 344 -13.43 -11.92 -0.26
N PHE A 345 -12.80 -12.46 0.78
CA PHE A 345 -13.50 -13.15 1.88
C PHE A 345 -14.39 -12.19 2.65
N ASP A 346 -13.94 -10.96 2.92
CA ASP A 346 -14.77 -9.92 3.56
C ASP A 346 -15.98 -9.56 2.70
N LYS A 347 -15.79 -9.35 1.40
CA LYS A 347 -16.87 -8.90 0.52
C LYS A 347 -17.91 -9.97 0.20
N TRP A 348 -17.49 -11.22 0.00
CA TRP A 348 -18.35 -12.29 -0.49
C TRP A 348 -18.23 -13.62 0.24
N GLY A 349 -17.37 -13.70 1.23
CA GLY A 349 -17.04 -14.92 1.94
C GLY A 349 -17.53 -15.00 3.39
N LYS A 350 -18.43 -14.12 3.87
CA LYS A 350 -18.84 -14.07 5.29
C LYS A 350 -19.29 -15.42 5.84
N ASP A 351 -20.04 -16.19 5.03
CA ASP A 351 -20.57 -17.51 5.42
C ASP A 351 -19.81 -18.67 4.75
N LYS A 352 -18.67 -18.39 4.10
CA LYS A 352 -17.90 -19.35 3.33
C LYS A 352 -16.75 -19.89 4.16
N THR A 353 -16.72 -21.18 4.36
CA THR A 353 -15.70 -21.86 5.19
C THR A 353 -14.70 -22.64 4.37
N ASN A 354 -15.11 -23.27 3.27
CA ASN A 354 -14.27 -24.09 2.42
C ASN A 354 -13.84 -23.32 1.18
N ILE A 355 -12.62 -22.86 1.16
CA ILE A 355 -12.03 -22.10 0.06
C ILE A 355 -11.16 -23.03 -0.76
N VAL A 356 -11.28 -22.96 -2.08
CA VAL A 356 -10.49 -23.77 -3.01
C VAL A 356 -9.57 -22.85 -3.82
N ASP A 357 -8.29 -23.22 -3.87
CA ASP A 357 -7.29 -22.62 -4.73
C ASP A 357 -6.50 -23.75 -5.43
N LEU A 358 -6.68 -23.86 -6.75
CA LEU A 358 -6.04 -24.94 -7.53
C LEU A 358 -4.65 -24.57 -8.08
N PHE A 359 -4.15 -23.39 -7.77
CA PHE A 359 -2.83 -22.89 -8.19
C PHE A 359 -2.20 -22.13 -7.04
N GLY A 360 -1.65 -22.88 -6.06
CA GLY A 360 -1.24 -22.37 -4.76
C GLY A 360 -0.11 -21.34 -4.80
N GLY A 361 0.81 -21.49 -5.75
CA GLY A 361 1.98 -20.64 -5.89
C GLY A 361 2.77 -20.53 -4.58
N SER A 362 2.85 -19.34 -3.98
CA SER A 362 3.51 -19.15 -2.69
C SER A 362 2.61 -19.37 -1.46
N GLY A 363 1.34 -19.76 -1.62
CA GLY A 363 0.42 -20.09 -0.53
C GLY A 363 -0.33 -18.91 0.11
N SER A 364 -0.40 -17.76 -0.53
CA SER A 364 -1.07 -16.56 0.04
C SER A 364 -2.54 -16.82 0.41
N THR A 365 -3.26 -17.60 -0.42
CA THR A 365 -4.65 -17.98 -0.13
C THR A 365 -4.76 -18.85 1.13
N LEU A 366 -3.79 -19.75 1.36
CA LEU A 366 -3.77 -20.61 2.53
C LEU A 366 -3.55 -19.82 3.81
N ILE A 367 -2.59 -18.91 3.83
CA ILE A 367 -2.34 -18.02 4.98
C ILE A 367 -3.57 -17.13 5.26
N ALA A 368 -4.20 -16.58 4.22
CA ALA A 368 -5.45 -15.82 4.39
C ALA A 368 -6.57 -16.67 5.00
N CYS A 369 -6.66 -17.95 4.63
CA CYS A 369 -7.64 -18.89 5.21
C CYS A 369 -7.33 -19.15 6.69
N GLU A 370 -6.07 -19.37 7.06
CA GLU A 370 -5.66 -19.56 8.46
C GLU A 370 -6.00 -18.33 9.30
N LYS A 371 -5.58 -17.13 8.87
CA LYS A 371 -5.89 -15.85 9.54
C LYS A 371 -7.39 -15.64 9.75
N THR A 372 -8.19 -16.02 8.79
CA THR A 372 -9.64 -15.80 8.80
C THR A 372 -10.46 -17.02 9.27
N LYS A 373 -9.80 -18.05 9.80
CA LYS A 373 -10.40 -19.29 10.34
C LYS A 373 -11.28 -20.01 9.31
N ARG A 374 -10.77 -20.12 8.08
CA ARG A 374 -11.36 -20.88 6.97
C ARG A 374 -10.50 -22.09 6.64
N LYS A 375 -11.08 -23.05 5.94
CA LYS A 375 -10.35 -24.24 5.44
C LYS A 375 -9.94 -23.99 4.00
N CYS A 376 -8.66 -24.18 3.73
CA CYS A 376 -8.11 -24.11 2.38
C CYS A 376 -7.95 -25.51 1.80
N TYR A 377 -8.48 -25.73 0.61
CA TYR A 377 -8.23 -26.88 -0.23
C TYR A 377 -7.38 -26.37 -1.40
N MET A 378 -6.07 -26.63 -1.30
CA MET A 378 -5.08 -26.05 -2.20
C MET A 378 -4.41 -27.12 -3.05
N MET A 379 -4.10 -26.76 -4.28
CA MET A 379 -3.30 -27.58 -5.17
C MET A 379 -2.15 -26.77 -5.72
N GLU A 380 -1.00 -27.41 -5.86
CA GLU A 380 0.17 -26.86 -6.50
C GLU A 380 0.87 -27.99 -7.29
N LEU A 381 1.28 -27.69 -8.51
CA LEU A 381 1.89 -28.69 -9.38
C LEU A 381 3.37 -28.88 -9.10
N ASP A 382 4.06 -27.81 -8.73
CA ASP A 382 5.49 -27.82 -8.49
C ASP A 382 5.80 -28.28 -7.04
N PRO A 383 6.50 -29.41 -6.85
CA PRO A 383 6.91 -29.87 -5.53
C PRO A 383 7.72 -28.84 -4.73
N ILE A 384 8.53 -28.03 -5.41
CA ILE A 384 9.35 -26.98 -4.80
C ILE A 384 8.44 -25.93 -4.14
N TYR A 385 7.38 -25.49 -4.85
CA TYR A 385 6.43 -24.54 -4.28
C TYR A 385 5.50 -25.18 -3.25
N CYS A 386 5.23 -26.48 -3.34
CA CYS A 386 4.56 -27.18 -2.24
C CYS A 386 5.38 -27.09 -0.95
N ASP A 387 6.71 -27.26 -1.01
CA ASP A 387 7.60 -27.11 0.14
C ASP A 387 7.58 -25.66 0.68
N VAL A 388 7.58 -24.68 -0.21
CA VAL A 388 7.44 -23.24 0.17
C VAL A 388 6.15 -23.02 0.94
N ILE A 389 5.01 -23.55 0.45
CA ILE A 389 3.71 -23.42 1.10
C ILE A 389 3.73 -24.06 2.49
N VAL A 390 4.26 -25.29 2.59
CA VAL A 390 4.33 -26.03 3.86
C VAL A 390 5.18 -25.30 4.87
N LYS A 391 6.38 -24.87 4.46
CA LYS A 391 7.28 -24.13 5.35
C LYS A 391 6.67 -22.80 5.79
N ARG A 392 6.11 -22.02 4.88
CA ARG A 392 5.42 -20.75 5.17
C ARG A 392 4.31 -20.94 6.21
N TYR A 393 3.48 -21.98 6.02
CA TYR A 393 2.44 -22.29 7.00
C TYR A 393 3.02 -22.66 8.37
N CYS A 394 4.02 -23.54 8.42
CA CYS A 394 4.66 -23.95 9.67
C CYS A 394 5.29 -22.78 10.41
N ASP A 395 5.96 -21.89 9.69
CA ASP A 395 6.58 -20.69 10.25
C ASP A 395 5.51 -19.72 10.78
N TYR A 396 4.41 -19.53 10.04
CA TYR A 396 3.29 -18.67 10.42
C TYR A 396 2.59 -19.16 11.69
N VAL A 397 2.21 -20.44 11.74
CA VAL A 397 1.53 -21.00 12.94
C VAL A 397 2.50 -21.37 14.07
N LYS A 398 3.82 -21.22 13.86
CA LYS A 398 4.88 -21.58 14.82
C LYS A 398 4.79 -23.04 15.27
N ASN A 399 4.42 -23.94 14.35
CA ASN A 399 4.25 -25.36 14.59
C ASN A 399 4.58 -26.16 13.32
N ASP A 400 5.56 -27.05 13.41
CA ASP A 400 6.07 -27.84 12.30
C ASP A 400 5.47 -29.27 12.18
N LYS A 401 4.44 -29.56 13.01
CA LYS A 401 3.74 -30.84 12.98
C LYS A 401 2.67 -30.82 11.89
N ILE A 402 2.89 -31.64 10.89
CA ILE A 402 2.01 -31.80 9.73
C ILE A 402 1.73 -33.28 9.48
N LYS A 403 0.87 -33.58 8.50
CA LYS A 403 0.76 -34.97 8.02
C LYS A 403 1.03 -34.99 6.51
N ILE A 404 1.80 -35.95 6.09
CA ILE A 404 2.02 -36.29 4.68
C ILE A 404 1.47 -37.70 4.44
N ASN A 405 0.51 -37.83 3.54
CA ASN A 405 -0.19 -39.08 3.22
C ASN A 405 -0.73 -39.78 4.48
N GLY A 406 -1.30 -39.01 5.40
CA GLY A 406 -1.88 -39.50 6.65
C GLY A 406 -0.88 -39.83 7.76
N LYS A 407 0.44 -39.73 7.53
CA LYS A 407 1.48 -39.91 8.53
C LYS A 407 1.90 -38.61 9.16
N SER A 408 1.85 -38.51 10.48
CA SER A 408 2.34 -37.32 11.22
C SER A 408 3.85 -37.27 11.18
N VAL A 409 4.38 -36.11 10.81
CA VAL A 409 5.82 -35.82 10.67
C VAL A 409 6.12 -34.41 11.20
N SER A 410 7.39 -34.17 11.56
CA SER A 410 7.94 -32.82 11.76
C SER A 410 8.53 -32.32 10.45
N TRP A 411 8.04 -31.20 9.96
CA TRP A 411 8.56 -30.59 8.74
C TRP A 411 10.05 -30.25 8.85
N ASN A 412 10.45 -29.68 9.99
CA ASN A 412 11.83 -29.29 10.23
C ASN A 412 12.80 -30.48 10.26
N ASP A 413 12.33 -31.67 10.65
CA ASP A 413 13.19 -32.88 10.65
C ASP A 413 13.35 -33.45 9.25
N LEU A 414 12.31 -33.30 8.39
CA LEU A 414 12.39 -33.76 7.01
C LEU A 414 13.26 -32.83 6.15
N SER A 415 13.09 -31.55 6.27
CA SER A 415 13.80 -30.56 5.44
C SER A 415 15.30 -30.44 5.73
N LYS A 416 15.74 -30.80 6.95
CA LYS A 416 17.18 -30.81 7.31
C LYS A 416 18.00 -31.95 6.72
N ASN A 417 17.36 -33.00 6.26
CA ASN A 417 18.07 -34.16 5.73
C ASN A 417 18.47 -34.03 4.25
N GLU A 418 18.13 -32.88 3.63
CA GLU A 418 18.34 -32.64 2.19
C GLU A 418 19.20 -31.40 1.88
N GLU A 419 19.74 -30.70 2.91
CA GLU A 419 20.82 -29.73 2.76
C GLU A 419 22.17 -30.43 2.62
#